data_04b78b11fb72e77a8e8e4f4d5844a374
#
_entry.id   04b78b11fb72e77a8e8e4f4d5844a374
#
_cell.length_a   1.000
_cell.length_b   1.000
_cell.length_c   1.000
_cell.angle_alpha   90.00
_cell.angle_beta   90.00
_cell.angle_gamma   90.00
#
_symmetry.space_group_name_H-M   'P 1'
#
loop_
_entity.id
_entity.type
_entity.pdbx_description
1 polymer ?
#
loop_
_entity_poly.entity_id
_entity_poly.type
_entity_poly.pdbx_seq_one_letter_code
_entity_poly.pdbx_strand_id
1 'polypeptide(L)' 'MAKKIIISNELRKFRFFANEMTQQQLAEKVGVSRQTIISIEAGKYSPSLELAFRIAEAFGVKINELFDYEVKETNR' A
#
# COMPACT_ATOMS: atom_id res chain seq x y z
N MET A 1 27.04 -6.06 -8.62
CA MET A 1 25.66 -5.92 -9.07
C MET A 1 24.73 -5.62 -7.94
N ALA A 2 23.93 -4.61 -8.05
CA ALA A 2 22.99 -4.25 -7.02
C ALA A 2 21.59 -4.68 -7.44
N LYS A 3 20.75 -4.98 -6.46
CA LYS A 3 19.36 -5.30 -6.71
C LYS A 3 18.49 -4.29 -6.01
N LYS A 4 17.43 -3.92 -6.66
CA LYS A 4 16.48 -2.96 -6.13
C LYS A 4 15.11 -3.62 -6.03
N ILE A 5 14.46 -3.42 -4.89
CA ILE A 5 13.10 -3.89 -4.69
C ILE A 5 12.16 -2.71 -4.93
N ILE A 6 11.23 -2.89 -5.85
CA ILE A 6 10.22 -1.88 -6.12
C ILE A 6 8.89 -2.43 -5.67
N ILE A 7 8.24 -1.74 -4.74
CA ILE A 7 6.98 -2.18 -4.17
C ILE A 7 5.85 -1.42 -4.83
N SER A 8 4.85 -2.17 -5.26
CA SER A 8 3.63 -1.60 -5.84
C SER A 8 2.44 -1.97 -4.98
N ASN A 9 1.34 -1.28 -5.17
CA ASN A 9 0.15 -1.56 -4.39
C ASN A 9 -1.10 -1.31 -5.21
N GLU A 10 -2.20 -1.88 -4.73
CA GLU A 10 -3.51 -1.74 -5.34
C GLU A 10 -4.49 -1.06 -4.38
N LEU A 11 -4.01 -0.18 -3.50
CA LEU A 11 -4.87 0.45 -2.50
C LEU A 11 -6.04 1.18 -3.14
N ARG A 12 -5.78 1.92 -4.21
CA ARG A 12 -6.83 2.69 -4.87
C ARG A 12 -7.92 1.78 -5.41
N LYS A 13 -7.52 0.65 -6.00
CA LYS A 13 -8.44 -0.32 -6.54
C LYS A 13 -9.34 -0.90 -5.45
N PHE A 14 -8.73 -1.29 -4.33
CA PHE A 14 -9.50 -1.87 -3.23
C PHE A 14 -10.38 -0.83 -2.56
N ARG A 15 -9.93 0.43 -2.50
CA ARG A 15 -10.80 1.49 -1.99
C ARG A 15 -12.03 1.64 -2.86
N PHE A 16 -11.83 1.59 -4.17
CA PHE A 16 -12.94 1.70 -5.11
C PHE A 16 -13.94 0.57 -4.90
N PHE A 17 -13.44 -0.66 -4.77
CA PHE A 17 -14.30 -1.81 -4.54
C PHE A 17 -14.96 -1.80 -3.17
N ALA A 18 -14.40 -1.06 -2.22
CA ALA A 18 -14.97 -0.94 -0.89
C ALA A 18 -15.93 0.25 -0.81
N ASN A 19 -16.86 0.29 -1.74
CA ASN A 19 -17.89 1.32 -1.80
C ASN A 19 -17.29 2.72 -1.95
N GLU A 20 -16.27 2.83 -2.80
CA GLU A 20 -15.59 4.09 -3.11
C GLU A 20 -15.05 4.77 -1.86
N MET A 21 -14.41 3.98 -1.00
CA MET A 21 -13.81 4.49 0.22
C MET A 21 -12.79 5.57 -0.12
N THR A 22 -12.86 6.70 0.62
CA THR A 22 -11.91 7.79 0.41
C THR A 22 -10.58 7.50 1.10
N GLN A 23 -9.55 8.23 0.71
CA GLN A 23 -8.25 8.12 1.37
C GLN A 23 -8.37 8.48 2.86
N GLN A 24 -9.19 9.49 3.17
CA GLN A 24 -9.40 9.88 4.56
C GLN A 24 -10.08 8.77 5.36
N GLN A 25 -11.07 8.12 4.76
CA GLN A 25 -11.76 7.02 5.44
C GLN A 25 -10.82 5.86 5.71
N LEU A 26 -9.97 5.53 4.73
CA LEU A 26 -8.99 4.48 4.94
C LEU A 26 -7.99 4.86 6.03
N ALA A 27 -7.51 6.11 5.99
CA ALA A 27 -6.56 6.60 7.00
C ALA A 27 -7.13 6.45 8.40
N GLU A 28 -8.38 6.87 8.58
CA GLU A 28 -9.03 6.76 9.89
C GLU A 28 -9.19 5.30 10.31
N LYS A 29 -9.53 4.45 9.35
CA LYS A 29 -9.76 3.04 9.64
C LYS A 29 -8.49 2.33 10.12
N VAL A 30 -7.33 2.71 9.59
CA VAL A 30 -6.08 2.06 9.94
C VAL A 30 -5.22 2.88 10.91
N GLY A 31 -5.68 4.08 11.30
CA GLY A 31 -5.04 4.85 12.35
C GLY A 31 -3.82 5.64 11.91
N VAL A 32 -3.83 6.16 10.69
CA VAL A 32 -2.73 7.01 10.20
C VAL A 32 -3.32 8.26 9.57
N SER A 33 -2.47 9.20 9.17
CA SER A 33 -2.93 10.42 8.54
C SER A 33 -3.28 10.15 7.07
N ARG A 34 -4.12 11.01 6.53
CA ARG A 34 -4.46 10.94 5.11
C ARG A 34 -3.21 11.06 4.25
N GLN A 35 -2.27 11.93 4.65
CA GLN A 35 -1.04 12.11 3.90
C GLN A 35 -0.25 10.80 3.79
N THR A 36 -0.27 9.99 4.84
CA THR A 36 0.39 8.70 4.80
C THR A 36 -0.21 7.81 3.72
N ILE A 37 -1.53 7.78 3.64
CA ILE A 37 -2.20 6.97 2.60
C ILE A 37 -1.85 7.50 1.20
N ILE A 38 -1.87 8.83 1.04
CA ILE A 38 -1.53 9.44 -0.25
C ILE A 38 -0.13 9.02 -0.68
N SER A 39 0.83 9.08 0.26
CA SER A 39 2.22 8.75 -0.04
C SER A 39 2.40 7.27 -0.38
N ILE A 40 1.67 6.39 0.31
CA ILE A 40 1.73 4.96 0.01
C ILE A 40 1.17 4.70 -1.40
N GLU A 41 0.01 5.27 -1.71
CA GLU A 41 -0.61 5.05 -3.02
C GLU A 41 0.25 5.59 -4.15
N ALA A 42 0.99 6.66 -3.88
CA ALA A 42 1.88 7.24 -4.88
C ALA A 42 3.20 6.50 -5.02
N GLY A 43 3.43 5.49 -4.19
CA GLY A 43 4.68 4.73 -4.23
C GLY A 43 5.86 5.46 -3.63
N LYS A 44 5.60 6.54 -2.88
CA LYS A 44 6.67 7.34 -2.28
C LYS A 44 7.03 6.91 -0.88
N TYR A 45 6.24 6.06 -0.28
CA TYR A 45 6.44 5.61 1.09
C TYR A 45 5.99 4.17 1.20
N SER A 46 6.88 3.33 1.73
CA SER A 46 6.56 1.92 1.99
C SER A 46 6.08 1.81 3.42
N PRO A 47 4.89 1.27 3.64
CA PRO A 47 4.38 1.15 5.01
C PRO A 47 5.18 0.15 5.81
N SER A 48 5.15 0.30 7.13
CA SER A 48 5.67 -0.74 8.02
C SER A 48 4.86 -2.01 7.79
N LEU A 49 5.43 -3.13 8.20
CA LEU A 49 4.72 -4.40 8.06
C LEU A 49 3.40 -4.38 8.82
N GLU A 50 3.41 -3.80 10.02
CA GLU A 50 2.18 -3.69 10.79
C GLU A 50 1.12 -2.89 10.06
N LEU A 51 1.49 -1.75 9.50
CA LEU A 51 0.54 -0.92 8.78
C LEU A 51 0.02 -1.64 7.54
N ALA A 52 0.90 -2.34 6.83
CA ALA A 52 0.50 -3.10 5.65
C ALA A 52 -0.54 -4.15 6.02
N PHE A 53 -0.36 -4.84 7.13
CA PHE A 53 -1.33 -5.83 7.58
C PHE A 53 -2.64 -5.17 8.03
N ARG A 54 -2.57 -4.00 8.66
CA ARG A 54 -3.80 -3.28 9.04
C ARG A 54 -4.61 -2.88 7.81
N ILE A 55 -3.92 -2.45 6.76
CA ILE A 55 -4.61 -2.08 5.52
C ILE A 55 -5.26 -3.31 4.90
N ALA A 56 -4.53 -4.42 4.84
CA ALA A 56 -5.09 -5.66 4.31
C ALA A 56 -6.30 -6.11 5.12
N GLU A 57 -6.23 -5.98 6.43
CA GLU A 57 -7.34 -6.33 7.32
C GLU A 57 -8.54 -5.43 7.04
N ALA A 58 -8.30 -4.14 6.81
CA ALA A 58 -9.37 -3.18 6.56
C ALA A 58 -10.16 -3.54 5.30
N PHE A 59 -9.49 -4.13 4.32
CA PHE A 59 -10.14 -4.54 3.07
C PHE A 59 -10.56 -6.01 3.08
N GLY A 60 -10.19 -6.76 4.11
CA GLY A 60 -10.53 -8.19 4.18
C GLY A 60 -9.80 -9.03 3.15
N VAL A 61 -8.59 -8.65 2.80
CA VAL A 61 -7.79 -9.36 1.78
C VAL A 61 -6.44 -9.73 2.39
N LYS A 62 -5.71 -10.57 1.68
CA LYS A 62 -4.37 -10.93 2.09
C LYS A 62 -3.39 -9.86 1.63
N ILE A 63 -2.29 -9.72 2.38
CA ILE A 63 -1.32 -8.68 2.08
C ILE A 63 -0.76 -8.79 0.68
N ASN A 64 -0.60 -10.00 0.16
CA ASN A 64 -0.06 -10.19 -1.18
C ASN A 64 -1.07 -9.92 -2.29
N GLU A 65 -2.33 -9.74 -1.95
CA GLU A 65 -3.32 -9.24 -2.91
C GLU A 65 -3.24 -7.72 -3.03
N LEU A 66 -2.72 -7.08 -2.00
CA LEU A 66 -2.72 -5.63 -1.88
C LEU A 66 -1.38 -5.04 -2.29
N PHE A 67 -0.29 -5.70 -1.93
CA PHE A 67 1.06 -5.26 -2.23
C PHE A 67 1.80 -6.31 -3.04
N ASP A 68 2.62 -5.84 -3.95
CA ASP A 68 3.44 -6.70 -4.77
C ASP A 68 4.83 -6.06 -4.87
N TYR A 69 5.76 -6.79 -5.42
CA TYR A 69 7.10 -6.26 -5.55
C TYR A 69 7.75 -6.79 -6.82
N GLU A 70 8.74 -6.06 -7.25
CA GLU A 70 9.53 -6.42 -8.41
C GLU A 70 10.99 -6.24 -8.05
N VAL A 71 11.82 -7.19 -8.46
CA VAL A 71 13.26 -7.10 -8.24
C VAL A 71 13.90 -6.63 -9.54
N LYS A 72 14.62 -5.52 -9.48
CA LYS A 72 15.35 -5.02 -10.63
C LYS A 72 16.83 -5.07 -10.36
N GLU A 73 17.61 -5.55 -11.31
CA GLU A 73 19.05 -5.52 -11.25
C GLU A 73 19.53 -4.19 -11.82
N THR A 74 20.39 -3.52 -11.06
CA THR A 74 20.99 -2.29 -11.54
C THR A 74 22.42 -2.58 -11.92
N ASN A 75 22.76 -2.25 -13.13
CA ASN A 75 24.12 -2.35 -13.59
C ASN A 75 24.83 -1.07 -13.35
N ARG A 76 25.87 -1.13 -12.89
CA ARG A 76 26.55 -0.08 -12.90
C ARG A 76 27.08 0.45 -12.38
#